data_7a36b35b22239760060bfab58bea235d
#
_entry.id   7a36b35b22239760060bfab58bea235d
#
_cell.length_a   1.000
_cell.length_b   1.000
_cell.length_c   1.000
_cell.angle_alpha   90.00
_cell.angle_beta   90.00
_cell.angle_gamma   90.00
#
_symmetry.space_group_name_H-M   'P 1'
#
loop_
_entity.id
_entity.type
_entity.pdbx_description
1 polymer ?
#
loop_
_entity_poly.entity_id
_entity_poly.type
_entity_poly.pdbx_seq_one_letter_code
_entity_poly.pdbx_strand_id
1 'polypeptide(L)'
;LDKNGECIDAFAAMGFGFIEVGTVTPRPQPGNPKPRLFRLPEKNAIINRMGFNNKGVDYLVEQVKASRYDGALGINIGKNKDTDEANALDDYLICLKKVYEHASYVTINISSPNTPGLRNLQYGEALEVLLGGLKEAQGTLAQVHGKYVPLFIKIAPDLSPEEVNGIAESLIKSEMDGVIATNTTLDREAVKGLDHANEAGGLSGEVLVNQSQLITEQLHTALNGKMPIIGVGGIHDVASAKARMAAGA
;
A
#
# COMPACT_ATOMS: atom_id res chain seq x y z
N LEU A 1 -9.23 -1.70 4.70
CA LEU A 1 -9.83 -2.82 5.42
C LEU A 1 -10.78 -3.63 4.55
N ASP A 2 -11.30 -3.06 3.49
CA ASP A 2 -12.09 -3.77 2.47
C ASP A 2 -11.19 -4.45 1.46
N LYS A 3 -10.89 -5.72 1.72
CA LYS A 3 -9.98 -6.52 0.87
C LYS A 3 -10.56 -6.87 -0.49
N ASN A 4 -11.88 -6.87 -0.59
CA ASN A 4 -12.60 -7.44 -1.71
C ASN A 4 -13.49 -6.43 -2.45
N GLY A 5 -13.57 -5.18 -2.01
CA GLY A 5 -14.47 -4.17 -2.59
C GLY A 5 -15.95 -4.35 -2.21
N GLU A 6 -16.23 -5.02 -1.09
CA GLU A 6 -17.62 -5.35 -0.69
C GLU A 6 -18.33 -4.20 0.03
N CYS A 7 -17.59 -3.16 0.45
CA CYS A 7 -18.11 -2.06 1.27
C CYS A 7 -17.90 -0.67 0.64
N ILE A 8 -17.61 -0.56 -0.65
CA ILE A 8 -17.28 0.70 -1.32
C ILE A 8 -18.39 1.74 -1.11
N ASP A 9 -19.65 1.40 -1.42
CA ASP A 9 -20.79 2.32 -1.28
C ASP A 9 -21.04 2.72 0.18
N ALA A 10 -20.76 1.83 1.15
CA ALA A 10 -20.88 2.14 2.56
C ALA A 10 -19.82 3.16 3.01
N PHE A 11 -18.57 3.01 2.57
CA PHE A 11 -17.51 4.00 2.83
C PHE A 11 -17.80 5.34 2.14
N ALA A 12 -18.33 5.32 0.93
CA ALA A 12 -18.77 6.53 0.24
C ALA A 12 -19.83 7.28 1.04
N ALA A 13 -20.83 6.57 1.58
CA ALA A 13 -21.87 7.14 2.41
C ALA A 13 -21.36 7.70 3.76
N MET A 14 -20.19 7.26 4.22
CA MET A 14 -19.52 7.81 5.41
C MET A 14 -18.78 9.14 5.12
N GLY A 15 -18.71 9.59 3.88
CA GLY A 15 -18.13 10.88 3.49
C GLY A 15 -16.62 10.87 3.28
N PHE A 16 -15.99 9.71 3.02
CA PHE A 16 -14.59 9.67 2.61
C PHE A 16 -14.39 10.35 1.24
N GLY A 17 -13.38 11.20 1.11
CA GLY A 17 -13.08 11.94 -0.12
C GLY A 17 -12.57 11.03 -1.24
N PHE A 18 -11.89 9.94 -0.89
CA PHE A 18 -11.51 8.85 -1.80
C PHE A 18 -11.42 7.53 -1.04
N ILE A 19 -11.47 6.42 -1.74
CA ILE A 19 -11.48 5.07 -1.16
C ILE A 19 -10.38 4.23 -1.81
N GLU A 20 -9.61 3.49 -1.01
CA GLU A 20 -8.70 2.45 -1.49
C GLU A 20 -9.15 1.09 -0.98
N VAL A 21 -9.36 0.14 -1.90
CA VAL A 21 -9.72 -1.25 -1.60
C VAL A 21 -8.55 -2.21 -1.86
N GLY A 22 -8.56 -3.36 -1.23
CA GLY A 22 -7.49 -4.35 -1.33
C GLY A 22 -6.66 -4.45 -0.03
N THR A 23 -5.48 -5.00 -0.02
CA THR A 23 -4.69 -5.55 -1.13
C THR A 23 -5.34 -6.82 -1.66
N VAL A 24 -5.48 -6.90 -2.96
CA VAL A 24 -5.95 -8.07 -3.68
C VAL A 24 -4.78 -8.75 -4.40
N THR A 25 -4.87 -10.05 -4.60
CA THR A 25 -3.88 -10.87 -5.31
C THR A 25 -4.53 -11.56 -6.52
N PRO A 26 -3.75 -12.05 -7.51
CA PRO A 26 -4.31 -12.71 -8.69
C PRO A 26 -5.29 -13.83 -8.33
N ARG A 27 -4.88 -14.73 -7.44
CA ARG A 27 -5.68 -15.84 -6.94
C ARG A 27 -6.22 -15.54 -5.54
N PRO A 28 -7.40 -16.08 -5.16
CA PRO A 28 -7.87 -16.01 -3.79
C PRO A 28 -6.87 -16.68 -2.84
N GLN A 29 -6.75 -16.14 -1.63
CA GLN A 29 -5.95 -16.77 -0.58
C GLN A 29 -6.54 -16.48 0.81
N PRO A 30 -6.44 -17.44 1.76
CA PRO A 30 -7.06 -17.34 3.08
C PRO A 30 -6.34 -16.35 4.01
N GLY A 31 -5.11 -15.95 3.66
CA GLY A 31 -4.21 -15.22 4.55
C GLY A 31 -3.59 -16.11 5.63
N ASN A 32 -3.02 -15.48 6.66
CA ASN A 32 -2.39 -16.19 7.77
C ASN A 32 -3.43 -16.79 8.72
N PRO A 33 -3.09 -17.86 9.49
CA PRO A 33 -3.97 -18.44 10.51
C PRO A 33 -4.44 -17.40 11.55
N LYS A 34 -5.63 -17.62 12.08
CA LYS A 34 -6.15 -16.85 13.23
C LYS A 34 -5.60 -17.43 14.55
N PRO A 35 -5.41 -16.59 15.61
CA PRO A 35 -5.64 -15.13 15.63
C PRO A 35 -4.57 -14.38 14.84
N ARG A 36 -4.98 -13.31 14.16
CA ARG A 36 -4.11 -12.53 13.28
C ARG A 36 -4.31 -11.01 13.39
N LEU A 37 -5.04 -10.58 14.42
CA LEU A 37 -5.24 -9.16 14.75
C LEU A 37 -5.31 -9.03 16.26
N PHE A 38 -4.49 -8.13 16.80
CA PHE A 38 -4.30 -7.91 18.23
C PHE A 38 -4.42 -6.43 18.53
N ARG A 39 -5.33 -6.07 19.44
CA ARG A 39 -5.51 -4.69 19.87
C ARG A 39 -4.60 -4.38 21.05
N LEU A 40 -4.04 -3.17 21.05
CA LEU A 40 -3.29 -2.60 22.15
C LEU A 40 -3.98 -1.27 22.55
N PRO A 41 -5.09 -1.33 23.30
CA PRO A 41 -5.90 -0.16 23.60
C PRO A 41 -5.14 0.94 24.33
N GLU A 42 -4.19 0.59 25.18
CA GLU A 42 -3.35 1.51 25.99
C GLU A 42 -2.52 2.45 25.12
N LYS A 43 -2.33 2.11 23.84
CA LYS A 43 -1.54 2.87 22.87
C LYS A 43 -2.33 3.21 21.59
N ASN A 44 -3.65 3.04 21.60
CA ASN A 44 -4.47 3.22 20.39
C ASN A 44 -3.86 2.53 19.17
N ALA A 45 -3.41 1.29 19.36
CA ALA A 45 -2.61 0.57 18.36
C ALA A 45 -3.18 -0.83 18.07
N ILE A 46 -2.74 -1.38 16.94
CA ILE A 46 -3.12 -2.72 16.47
C ILE A 46 -1.90 -3.40 15.86
N ILE A 47 -1.64 -4.64 16.24
CA ILE A 47 -0.74 -5.53 15.49
C ILE A 47 -1.60 -6.45 14.62
N ASN A 48 -1.24 -6.57 13.33
CA ASN A 48 -1.90 -7.49 12.43
C ASN A 48 -0.90 -8.31 11.60
N ARG A 49 -1.28 -9.56 11.33
CA ARG A 49 -0.63 -10.47 10.38
C ARG A 49 -1.65 -11.05 9.41
N MET A 50 -2.41 -10.19 8.74
CA MET A 50 -3.53 -10.60 7.88
C MET A 50 -3.08 -11.51 6.73
N GLY A 51 -1.92 -11.22 6.09
CA GLY A 51 -1.36 -12.04 5.01
C GLY A 51 -2.17 -11.97 3.72
N PHE A 52 -2.72 -10.78 3.39
CA PHE A 52 -3.52 -10.53 2.19
C PHE A 52 -4.66 -11.53 1.97
N ASN A 53 -5.46 -11.79 3.01
CA ASN A 53 -6.67 -12.59 2.85
C ASN A 53 -7.63 -11.89 1.88
N ASN A 54 -7.96 -12.53 0.77
CA ASN A 54 -8.84 -11.98 -0.25
C ASN A 54 -9.44 -13.07 -1.15
N LYS A 55 -10.48 -12.72 -1.90
CA LYS A 55 -11.20 -13.61 -2.81
C LYS A 55 -10.68 -13.60 -4.25
N GLY A 56 -9.51 -12.96 -4.49
CA GLY A 56 -8.91 -12.83 -5.82
C GLY A 56 -9.36 -11.58 -6.58
N VAL A 57 -8.55 -11.20 -7.56
CA VAL A 57 -8.76 -9.96 -8.32
C VAL A 57 -10.06 -9.98 -9.13
N ASP A 58 -10.47 -11.13 -9.67
CA ASP A 58 -11.72 -11.24 -10.45
C ASP A 58 -12.94 -10.90 -9.59
N TYR A 59 -12.99 -11.44 -8.36
CA TYR A 59 -14.05 -11.13 -7.43
C TYR A 59 -14.09 -9.64 -7.07
N LEU A 60 -12.92 -9.02 -6.80
CA LEU A 60 -12.84 -7.60 -6.51
C LEU A 60 -13.36 -6.75 -7.68
N VAL A 61 -12.99 -7.08 -8.92
CA VAL A 61 -13.47 -6.37 -10.11
C VAL A 61 -14.99 -6.44 -10.24
N GLU A 62 -15.59 -7.61 -9.96
CA GLU A 62 -17.05 -7.73 -9.96
C GLU A 62 -17.72 -6.81 -8.93
N GLN A 63 -17.14 -6.71 -7.72
CA GLN A 63 -17.66 -5.82 -6.68
C GLN A 63 -17.51 -4.34 -7.07
N VAL A 64 -16.37 -3.97 -7.65
CA VAL A 64 -16.14 -2.60 -8.15
C VAL A 64 -17.16 -2.23 -9.24
N LYS A 65 -17.42 -3.13 -10.19
CA LYS A 65 -18.44 -2.94 -11.22
C LYS A 65 -19.86 -2.80 -10.68
N ALA A 66 -20.17 -3.49 -9.58
CA ALA A 66 -21.48 -3.44 -8.93
C ALA A 66 -21.67 -2.20 -8.05
N SER A 67 -20.61 -1.53 -7.64
CA SER A 67 -20.65 -0.32 -6.82
C SER A 67 -21.23 0.87 -7.62
N ARG A 68 -21.93 1.76 -6.91
CA ARG A 68 -22.45 3.03 -7.44
C ARG A 68 -21.55 4.22 -7.12
N TYR A 69 -20.40 3.97 -6.49
CA TYR A 69 -19.46 5.02 -6.15
C TYR A 69 -18.83 5.63 -7.39
N ASP A 70 -18.97 6.94 -7.56
CA ASP A 70 -18.46 7.73 -8.69
C ASP A 70 -17.23 8.60 -8.33
N GLY A 71 -16.75 8.50 -7.10
CA GLY A 71 -15.55 9.20 -6.63
C GLY A 71 -14.24 8.50 -6.97
N ALA A 72 -13.15 9.03 -6.47
CA ALA A 72 -11.82 8.46 -6.72
C ALA A 72 -11.64 7.11 -5.98
N LEU A 73 -11.48 6.04 -6.75
CA LEU A 73 -11.28 4.68 -6.25
C LEU A 73 -9.85 4.19 -6.55
N GLY A 74 -9.07 3.99 -5.51
CA GLY A 74 -7.78 3.30 -5.57
C GLY A 74 -7.95 1.79 -5.44
N ILE A 75 -7.19 1.02 -6.21
CA ILE A 75 -7.15 -0.43 -6.08
C ILE A 75 -5.72 -0.86 -5.73
N ASN A 76 -5.57 -1.46 -4.55
CA ASN A 76 -4.30 -1.91 -4.02
C ASN A 76 -4.06 -3.37 -4.43
N ILE A 77 -2.96 -3.63 -5.13
CA ILE A 77 -2.60 -4.94 -5.65
C ILE A 77 -1.31 -5.47 -5.02
N GLY A 78 -1.18 -6.77 -4.95
CA GLY A 78 -0.02 -7.44 -4.39
C GLY A 78 0.17 -8.85 -4.93
N LYS A 79 1.31 -9.43 -4.60
CA LYS A 79 1.68 -10.79 -4.99
C LYS A 79 1.03 -11.84 -4.06
N ASN A 80 0.65 -13.00 -4.59
CA ASN A 80 0.24 -14.14 -3.80
C ASN A 80 1.37 -14.61 -2.87
N LYS A 81 1.01 -15.23 -1.75
CA LYS A 81 1.97 -15.69 -0.75
C LYS A 81 2.90 -16.77 -1.29
N ASP A 82 2.37 -17.66 -2.12
CA ASP A 82 3.04 -18.82 -2.72
C ASP A 82 3.74 -18.52 -4.06
N THR A 83 3.68 -17.29 -4.55
CA THR A 83 4.45 -16.84 -5.70
C THR A 83 5.86 -16.47 -5.25
N ASP A 84 6.88 -17.04 -5.88
CA ASP A 84 8.28 -16.73 -5.61
C ASP A 84 8.60 -15.27 -5.93
N GLU A 85 9.61 -14.72 -5.25
CA GLU A 85 10.03 -13.33 -5.44
C GLU A 85 10.46 -13.04 -6.88
N ALA A 86 11.13 -13.98 -7.54
CA ALA A 86 11.54 -13.87 -8.93
C ALA A 86 10.36 -13.73 -9.92
N ASN A 87 9.18 -14.22 -9.55
CA ASN A 87 7.96 -14.18 -10.36
C ASN A 87 6.96 -13.12 -9.85
N ALA A 88 7.39 -12.26 -8.93
CA ALA A 88 6.51 -11.26 -8.33
C ALA A 88 5.86 -10.34 -9.37
N LEU A 89 6.62 -9.88 -10.37
CA LEU A 89 6.12 -9.00 -11.42
C LEU A 89 4.90 -9.58 -12.13
N ASP A 90 4.87 -10.88 -12.41
CA ASP A 90 3.75 -11.54 -13.10
C ASP A 90 2.43 -11.37 -12.34
N ASP A 91 2.46 -11.53 -11.02
CA ASP A 91 1.28 -11.36 -10.17
C ASP A 91 0.77 -9.91 -10.20
N TYR A 92 1.68 -8.92 -10.14
CA TYR A 92 1.29 -7.51 -10.25
C TYR A 92 0.72 -7.20 -11.63
N LEU A 93 1.30 -7.75 -12.71
CA LEU A 93 0.81 -7.54 -14.08
C LEU A 93 -0.57 -8.17 -14.31
N ILE A 94 -0.82 -9.36 -13.76
CA ILE A 94 -2.14 -10.01 -13.81
C ILE A 94 -3.19 -9.12 -13.14
N CYS A 95 -2.90 -8.64 -11.93
CA CYS A 95 -3.80 -7.75 -11.21
C CYS A 95 -3.99 -6.42 -11.96
N LEU A 96 -2.89 -5.76 -12.37
CA LEU A 96 -2.91 -4.47 -13.03
C LEU A 96 -3.79 -4.49 -14.28
N LYS A 97 -3.63 -5.50 -15.15
CA LYS A 97 -4.44 -5.66 -16.37
C LYS A 97 -5.94 -5.74 -16.08
N LYS A 98 -6.32 -6.41 -14.98
CA LYS A 98 -7.72 -6.62 -14.63
C LYS A 98 -8.37 -5.41 -13.96
N VAL A 99 -7.61 -4.64 -13.18
CA VAL A 99 -8.16 -3.51 -12.41
C VAL A 99 -8.06 -2.17 -13.14
N TYR A 100 -7.23 -2.09 -14.19
CA TYR A 100 -6.81 -0.83 -14.81
C TYR A 100 -7.97 0.08 -15.21
N GLU A 101 -8.93 -0.44 -15.98
CA GLU A 101 -10.06 0.37 -16.45
C GLU A 101 -11.01 0.84 -15.35
N HIS A 102 -10.99 0.16 -14.20
CA HIS A 102 -11.91 0.37 -13.07
C HIS A 102 -11.33 1.27 -11.97
N ALA A 103 -10.02 1.52 -11.99
CA ALA A 103 -9.34 2.29 -10.97
C ALA A 103 -9.17 3.76 -11.35
N SER A 104 -9.22 4.66 -10.36
CA SER A 104 -8.74 6.03 -10.49
C SER A 104 -7.23 6.10 -10.32
N TYR A 105 -6.65 5.20 -9.51
CA TYR A 105 -5.22 4.93 -9.37
C TYR A 105 -5.01 3.50 -8.90
N VAL A 106 -3.82 2.94 -9.13
CA VAL A 106 -3.46 1.61 -8.64
C VAL A 106 -2.30 1.71 -7.67
N THR A 107 -2.44 1.06 -6.50
CA THR A 107 -1.38 0.95 -5.51
C THR A 107 -0.65 -0.37 -5.64
N ILE A 108 0.65 -0.29 -5.86
CA ILE A 108 1.58 -1.43 -5.89
C ILE A 108 2.11 -1.64 -4.49
N ASN A 109 1.63 -2.66 -3.79
CA ASN A 109 2.00 -2.91 -2.40
C ASN A 109 3.21 -3.84 -2.29
N ILE A 110 4.39 -3.27 -2.08
CA ILE A 110 5.66 -3.99 -1.90
C ILE A 110 6.17 -3.95 -0.46
N SER A 111 5.33 -3.55 0.50
CA SER A 111 5.78 -3.18 1.85
C SER A 111 5.14 -3.96 2.99
N SER A 112 4.25 -4.93 2.70
CA SER A 112 3.64 -5.73 3.76
C SER A 112 4.69 -6.59 4.49
N PRO A 113 4.76 -6.52 5.84
CA PRO A 113 5.64 -7.40 6.60
C PRO A 113 5.09 -8.82 6.74
N ASN A 114 3.87 -9.07 6.28
CA ASN A 114 3.13 -10.30 6.50
C ASN A 114 3.17 -11.27 5.29
N THR A 115 3.93 -10.93 4.27
CA THR A 115 4.17 -11.75 3.08
C THR A 115 5.68 -11.96 2.94
N PRO A 116 6.17 -13.21 2.99
CA PRO A 116 7.60 -13.49 2.91
C PRO A 116 8.26 -12.88 1.67
N GLY A 117 9.44 -12.30 1.82
CA GLY A 117 10.23 -11.71 0.73
C GLY A 117 9.68 -10.42 0.12
N LEU A 118 8.43 -10.02 0.43
CA LEU A 118 7.81 -8.89 -0.25
C LEU A 118 8.59 -7.57 -0.11
N ARG A 119 9.15 -7.32 1.07
CA ARG A 119 9.93 -6.09 1.32
C ARG A 119 11.26 -6.04 0.58
N ASN A 120 11.79 -7.19 0.11
CA ASN A 120 12.99 -7.23 -0.73
C ASN A 120 12.77 -6.51 -2.07
N LEU A 121 11.51 -6.49 -2.55
CA LEU A 121 11.13 -5.76 -3.77
C LEU A 121 11.28 -4.23 -3.65
N GLN A 122 11.59 -3.69 -2.48
CA GLN A 122 11.81 -2.26 -2.29
C GLN A 122 13.24 -1.82 -2.65
N TYR A 123 14.14 -2.75 -2.97
CA TYR A 123 15.56 -2.45 -3.08
C TYR A 123 16.19 -2.97 -4.39
N GLY A 124 17.20 -2.24 -4.86
CA GLY A 124 18.13 -2.67 -5.89
C GLY A 124 17.47 -3.11 -7.20
N GLU A 125 18.05 -4.14 -7.81
CA GLU A 125 17.60 -4.68 -9.10
C GLU A 125 16.15 -5.18 -9.08
N ALA A 126 15.72 -5.78 -7.97
CA ALA A 126 14.34 -6.27 -7.83
C ALA A 126 13.31 -5.14 -7.94
N LEU A 127 13.60 -3.98 -7.36
CA LEU A 127 12.76 -2.79 -7.51
C LEU A 127 12.77 -2.28 -8.95
N GLU A 128 13.94 -2.15 -9.57
CA GLU A 128 14.07 -1.63 -10.94
C GLU A 128 13.34 -2.51 -11.97
N VAL A 129 13.46 -3.83 -11.86
CA VAL A 129 12.75 -4.79 -12.73
C VAL A 129 11.24 -4.66 -12.56
N LEU A 130 10.77 -4.58 -11.30
CA LEU A 130 9.34 -4.41 -11.02
C LEU A 130 8.80 -3.10 -11.59
N LEU A 131 9.47 -1.98 -11.32
CA LEU A 131 9.03 -0.65 -11.79
C LEU A 131 9.04 -0.57 -13.33
N GLY A 132 10.07 -1.08 -13.97
CA GLY A 132 10.18 -1.11 -15.43
C GLY A 132 9.05 -1.89 -16.10
N GLY A 133 8.78 -3.11 -15.62
CA GLY A 133 7.68 -3.94 -16.13
C GLY A 133 6.30 -3.34 -15.90
N LEU A 134 6.08 -2.71 -14.74
CA LEU A 134 4.82 -2.00 -14.44
C LEU A 134 4.62 -0.78 -15.35
N LYS A 135 5.68 0.00 -15.59
CA LYS A 135 5.61 1.20 -16.44
C LYS A 135 5.32 0.85 -17.91
N GLU A 136 5.97 -0.18 -18.43
CA GLU A 136 5.68 -0.70 -19.76
C GLU A 136 4.23 -1.16 -19.90
N ALA A 137 3.74 -1.92 -18.92
CA ALA A 137 2.36 -2.37 -18.90
C ALA A 137 1.37 -1.21 -18.79
N GLN A 138 1.68 -0.19 -17.96
CA GLN A 138 0.86 1.03 -17.85
C GLN A 138 0.72 1.73 -19.19
N GLY A 139 1.81 1.92 -19.93
CA GLY A 139 1.80 2.54 -21.25
C GLY A 139 0.93 1.77 -22.25
N THR A 140 1.06 0.45 -22.28
CA THR A 140 0.24 -0.42 -23.11
C THR A 140 -1.25 -0.33 -22.77
N LEU A 141 -1.58 -0.41 -21.47
CA LEU A 141 -2.95 -0.35 -20.99
C LEU A 141 -3.58 1.04 -21.21
N ALA A 142 -2.80 2.11 -21.08
CA ALA A 142 -3.27 3.46 -21.37
C ALA A 142 -3.70 3.62 -22.84
N GLN A 143 -2.96 3.02 -23.77
CA GLN A 143 -3.32 3.01 -25.20
C GLN A 143 -4.58 2.17 -25.47
N VAL A 144 -4.66 0.98 -24.86
CA VAL A 144 -5.80 0.06 -25.04
C VAL A 144 -7.11 0.66 -24.53
N HIS A 145 -7.06 1.29 -23.35
CA HIS A 145 -8.27 1.82 -22.69
C HIS A 145 -8.53 3.30 -22.96
N GLY A 146 -7.63 4.01 -23.66
CA GLY A 146 -7.74 5.46 -23.87
C GLY A 146 -7.77 6.28 -22.58
N LYS A 147 -7.20 5.73 -21.49
CA LYS A 147 -7.23 6.28 -20.13
C LYS A 147 -5.91 6.08 -19.44
N TYR A 148 -5.33 7.15 -18.91
CA TYR A 148 -4.14 7.04 -18.06
C TYR A 148 -4.54 6.81 -16.60
N VAL A 149 -4.07 5.74 -15.98
CA VAL A 149 -4.30 5.40 -14.57
C VAL A 149 -2.97 5.46 -13.82
N PRO A 150 -2.81 6.40 -12.86
CA PRO A 150 -1.59 6.54 -12.08
C PRO A 150 -1.24 5.30 -11.25
N LEU A 151 0.07 4.98 -11.17
CA LEU A 151 0.61 3.92 -10.34
C LEU A 151 1.35 4.50 -9.12
N PHE A 152 0.93 4.13 -7.93
CA PHE A 152 1.54 4.54 -6.66
C PHE A 152 2.25 3.36 -6.00
N ILE A 153 3.49 3.57 -5.57
CA ILE A 153 4.28 2.56 -4.87
C ILE A 153 4.12 2.74 -3.37
N LYS A 154 3.64 1.71 -2.66
CA LYS A 154 3.45 1.76 -1.20
C LYS A 154 4.63 1.14 -0.47
N ILE A 155 5.32 1.96 0.33
CA ILE A 155 6.56 1.60 1.01
C ILE A 155 6.38 1.34 2.51
N ALA A 156 7.38 0.68 3.11
CA ALA A 156 7.46 0.42 4.54
C ALA A 156 7.93 1.67 5.31
N PRO A 157 7.64 1.78 6.62
CA PRO A 157 8.19 2.84 7.45
C PRO A 157 9.58 2.51 8.02
N ASP A 158 9.99 1.24 7.99
CA ASP A 158 11.22 0.74 8.61
C ASP A 158 12.39 0.86 7.62
N LEU A 159 12.70 2.09 7.19
CA LEU A 159 13.71 2.40 6.19
C LEU A 159 14.76 3.36 6.75
N SER A 160 16.04 3.17 6.39
CA SER A 160 17.08 4.16 6.64
C SER A 160 16.97 5.36 5.68
N PRO A 161 17.59 6.50 5.99
CA PRO A 161 17.62 7.64 5.07
C PRO A 161 18.22 7.30 3.70
N GLU A 162 19.23 6.43 3.65
CA GLU A 162 19.87 5.97 2.41
C GLU A 162 18.90 5.11 1.58
N GLU A 163 18.12 4.24 2.24
CA GLU A 163 17.11 3.43 1.58
C GLU A 163 15.97 4.29 1.02
N VAL A 164 15.53 5.31 1.75
CA VAL A 164 14.52 6.26 1.28
C VAL A 164 15.03 7.00 0.03
N ASN A 165 16.28 7.47 0.04
CA ASN A 165 16.88 8.13 -1.10
C ASN A 165 16.98 7.20 -2.32
N GLY A 166 17.44 5.96 -2.13
CA GLY A 166 17.53 4.97 -3.20
C GLY A 166 16.16 4.62 -3.81
N ILE A 167 15.14 4.49 -2.99
CA ILE A 167 13.76 4.30 -3.46
C ILE A 167 13.30 5.52 -4.26
N ALA A 168 13.49 6.73 -3.75
CA ALA A 168 13.08 7.96 -4.43
C ALA A 168 13.77 8.11 -5.81
N GLU A 169 15.07 7.82 -5.89
CA GLU A 169 15.82 7.83 -7.15
C GLU A 169 15.26 6.81 -8.16
N SER A 170 14.98 5.58 -7.71
CA SER A 170 14.40 4.53 -8.55
C SER A 170 13.01 4.92 -9.06
N LEU A 171 12.15 5.51 -8.20
CA LEU A 171 10.82 5.97 -8.58
C LEU A 171 10.88 7.10 -9.62
N ILE A 172 11.80 8.07 -9.45
CA ILE A 172 12.01 9.17 -10.40
C ILE A 172 12.53 8.62 -11.74
N LYS A 173 13.54 7.75 -11.70
CA LYS A 173 14.15 7.14 -12.90
C LYS A 173 13.13 6.35 -13.72
N SER A 174 12.22 5.66 -13.06
CA SER A 174 11.17 4.85 -13.68
C SER A 174 9.89 5.63 -13.99
N GLU A 175 9.90 6.95 -13.79
CA GLU A 175 8.75 7.84 -14.06
C GLU A 175 7.46 7.36 -13.39
N MET A 176 7.54 6.84 -12.15
CA MET A 176 6.36 6.48 -11.37
C MET A 176 5.52 7.73 -11.04
N ASP A 177 4.21 7.51 -10.83
CA ASP A 177 3.26 8.61 -10.69
C ASP A 177 3.13 9.12 -9.25
N GLY A 178 3.56 8.33 -8.26
CA GLY A 178 3.52 8.72 -6.87
C GLY A 178 3.97 7.64 -5.89
N VAL A 179 4.01 8.00 -4.62
CA VAL A 179 4.39 7.10 -3.53
C VAL A 179 3.39 7.19 -2.37
N ILE A 180 3.15 6.07 -1.68
CA ILE A 180 2.32 6.00 -0.48
C ILE A 180 3.21 5.70 0.73
N ALA A 181 3.27 6.64 1.66
CA ALA A 181 4.06 6.56 2.89
C ALA A 181 3.12 6.65 4.11
N THR A 182 2.96 5.56 4.89
CA THR A 182 3.67 4.27 4.85
C THR A 182 2.75 3.08 5.12
N ASN A 183 3.29 1.86 5.01
CA ASN A 183 2.69 0.66 5.57
C ASN A 183 2.90 0.62 7.10
N THR A 184 2.65 -0.54 7.73
CA THR A 184 2.82 -0.78 9.17
C THR A 184 4.28 -1.07 9.52
N THR A 185 4.69 -0.81 10.79
CA THR A 185 6.06 -1.01 11.27
C THR A 185 6.28 -2.36 11.94
N LEU A 186 7.53 -2.83 11.94
CA LEU A 186 8.00 -3.95 12.75
C LEU A 186 8.61 -3.50 14.10
N ASP A 187 8.80 -2.21 14.30
CA ASP A 187 9.27 -1.67 15.59
C ASP A 187 8.23 -1.92 16.69
N ARG A 188 8.71 -2.25 17.88
CA ARG A 188 7.91 -2.60 19.05
C ARG A 188 8.20 -1.71 20.27
N GLU A 189 9.14 -0.78 20.18
CA GLU A 189 9.60 -0.01 21.35
C GLU A 189 8.44 0.75 22.01
N ALA A 190 7.55 1.34 21.20
CA ALA A 190 6.39 2.09 21.70
C ALA A 190 5.35 1.26 22.46
N VAL A 191 5.37 -0.07 22.29
CA VAL A 191 4.40 -1.00 22.88
C VAL A 191 5.03 -2.02 23.82
N LYS A 192 6.32 -1.88 24.11
CA LYS A 192 7.10 -2.79 24.95
C LYS A 192 6.44 -2.97 26.34
N GLY A 193 6.33 -4.23 26.74
CA GLY A 193 5.75 -4.61 28.02
C GLY A 193 4.22 -4.69 28.07
N LEU A 194 3.53 -4.34 26.98
CA LEU A 194 2.09 -4.54 26.88
C LEU A 194 1.74 -5.97 26.47
N ASP A 195 0.53 -6.38 26.81
CA ASP A 195 -0.03 -7.63 26.32
C ASP A 195 -0.04 -7.62 24.79
N HIS A 196 0.29 -8.75 24.17
CA HIS A 196 0.42 -8.90 22.71
C HIS A 196 1.54 -8.10 22.03
N ALA A 197 2.37 -7.32 22.75
CA ALA A 197 3.44 -6.51 22.14
C ALA A 197 4.43 -7.33 21.30
N ASN A 198 4.65 -8.59 21.66
CA ASN A 198 5.57 -9.49 20.98
C ASN A 198 4.95 -10.30 19.84
N GLU A 199 3.67 -10.07 19.52
CA GLU A 199 3.04 -10.76 18.41
C GLU A 199 3.69 -10.40 17.08
N ALA A 200 3.87 -11.40 16.22
CA ALA A 200 4.34 -11.17 14.87
C ALA A 200 3.32 -10.40 14.03
N GLY A 201 3.80 -9.54 13.13
CA GLY A 201 2.95 -8.75 12.24
C GLY A 201 3.34 -7.28 12.19
N GLY A 202 2.56 -6.48 11.47
CA GLY A 202 2.75 -5.04 11.38
C GLY A 202 1.98 -4.29 12.47
N LEU A 203 2.66 -3.38 13.15
CA LEU A 203 2.10 -2.47 14.15
C LEU A 203 1.62 -1.20 13.48
N SER A 204 0.40 -0.78 13.79
CA SER A 204 -0.25 0.44 13.29
C SER A 204 -1.01 1.15 14.39
N GLY A 205 -1.49 2.35 14.11
CA GLY A 205 -2.21 3.19 15.04
C GLY A 205 -1.43 4.45 15.40
N GLU A 206 -1.75 5.08 16.52
CA GLU A 206 -1.15 6.33 16.97
C GLU A 206 0.38 6.25 17.09
N VAL A 207 0.90 5.11 17.50
CA VAL A 207 2.34 4.84 17.64
C VAL A 207 3.13 5.01 16.34
N LEU A 208 2.47 5.03 15.18
CA LEU A 208 3.10 5.18 13.88
C LEU A 208 3.24 6.64 13.43
N VAL A 209 2.65 7.60 14.15
CA VAL A 209 2.62 9.04 13.75
C VAL A 209 4.00 9.56 13.41
N ASN A 210 4.94 9.48 14.34
CA ASN A 210 6.26 10.10 14.19
C ASN A 210 7.11 9.41 13.11
N GLN A 211 7.11 8.08 13.09
CA GLN A 211 7.90 7.32 12.12
C GLN A 211 7.40 7.55 10.68
N SER A 212 6.10 7.47 10.49
CA SER A 212 5.47 7.69 9.18
C SER A 212 5.62 9.15 8.71
N GLN A 213 5.61 10.12 9.64
CA GLN A 213 5.88 11.51 9.31
C GLN A 213 7.34 11.72 8.88
N LEU A 214 8.30 11.17 9.62
CA LEU A 214 9.72 11.26 9.27
C LEU A 214 10.00 10.71 7.86
N ILE A 215 9.44 9.54 7.52
CA ILE A 215 9.57 8.98 6.18
C ILE A 215 8.93 9.89 5.12
N THR A 216 7.78 10.52 5.43
CA THR A 216 7.14 11.47 4.50
C THR A 216 8.03 12.69 4.24
N GLU A 217 8.64 13.28 5.29
CA GLU A 217 9.56 14.42 5.19
C GLU A 217 10.82 14.07 4.37
N GLN A 218 11.41 12.90 4.63
CA GLN A 218 12.57 12.41 3.89
C GLN A 218 12.24 12.20 2.41
N LEU A 219 11.11 11.54 2.11
CA LEU A 219 10.63 11.38 0.75
C LEU A 219 10.35 12.71 0.06
N HIS A 220 9.68 13.64 0.73
CA HIS A 220 9.41 14.96 0.18
C HIS A 220 10.71 15.66 -0.25
N THR A 221 11.73 15.59 0.61
CA THR A 221 13.06 16.14 0.31
C THR A 221 13.71 15.42 -0.87
N ALA A 222 13.74 14.10 -0.87
CA ALA A 222 14.39 13.30 -1.91
C ALA A 222 13.69 13.40 -3.27
N LEU A 223 12.37 13.46 -3.29
CA LEU A 223 11.56 13.59 -4.51
C LEU A 223 11.59 15.01 -5.09
N ASN A 224 11.87 16.02 -4.27
CA ASN A 224 12.01 17.42 -4.68
C ASN A 224 10.86 17.90 -5.59
N GLY A 225 9.62 17.59 -5.23
CA GLY A 225 8.41 17.99 -5.94
C GLY A 225 8.13 17.23 -7.25
N LYS A 226 8.92 16.21 -7.60
CA LYS A 226 8.75 15.47 -8.87
C LYS A 226 7.54 14.54 -8.90
N MET A 227 7.03 14.12 -7.74
CA MET A 227 5.82 13.30 -7.66
C MET A 227 5.07 13.52 -6.34
N PRO A 228 3.74 13.27 -6.29
CA PRO A 228 2.93 13.40 -5.09
C PRO A 228 3.19 12.26 -4.10
N ILE A 229 2.92 12.56 -2.82
CA ILE A 229 2.96 11.59 -1.72
C ILE A 229 1.55 11.46 -1.14
N ILE A 230 1.05 10.24 -0.99
CA ILE A 230 -0.14 9.96 -0.17
C ILE A 230 0.34 9.56 1.23
N GLY A 231 0.03 10.38 2.24
CA GLY A 231 0.40 10.13 3.62
C GLY A 231 -0.56 9.13 4.29
N VAL A 232 -0.01 8.05 4.87
CA VAL A 232 -0.76 7.02 5.60
C VAL A 232 -0.03 6.60 6.86
N GLY A 233 -0.78 6.36 7.92
CA GLY A 233 -0.27 5.82 9.19
C GLY A 233 -0.24 6.84 10.31
N GLY A 234 -0.90 6.50 11.40
CA GLY A 234 -0.95 7.28 12.62
C GLY A 234 -1.82 8.54 12.59
N ILE A 235 -2.38 8.94 11.46
CA ILE A 235 -3.26 10.12 11.37
C ILE A 235 -4.57 9.80 12.11
N HIS A 236 -4.84 10.50 13.21
CA HIS A 236 -5.97 10.21 14.09
C HIS A 236 -6.75 11.47 14.50
N ASP A 237 -6.22 12.67 14.21
CA ASP A 237 -6.86 13.96 14.48
C ASP A 237 -6.47 15.02 13.44
N VAL A 238 -7.04 16.20 13.58
CA VAL A 238 -6.77 17.35 12.69
C VAL A 238 -5.32 17.81 12.78
N ALA A 239 -4.71 17.74 13.95
CA ALA A 239 -3.32 18.17 14.13
C ALA A 239 -2.35 17.25 13.39
N SER A 240 -2.49 15.93 13.55
CA SER A 240 -1.69 14.93 12.85
C SER A 240 -1.92 14.95 11.33
N ALA A 241 -3.16 15.24 10.88
CA ALA A 241 -3.44 15.41 9.45
C ALA A 241 -2.72 16.64 8.87
N LYS A 242 -2.81 17.80 9.54
CA LYS A 242 -2.10 19.03 9.12
C LYS A 242 -0.59 18.86 9.14
N ALA A 243 -0.04 18.20 10.16
CA ALA A 243 1.38 17.91 10.24
C ALA A 243 1.84 17.02 9.07
N ARG A 244 1.05 15.99 8.70
CA ARG A 244 1.35 15.13 7.56
C ARG A 244 1.32 15.88 6.23
N MET A 245 0.37 16.79 6.03
CA MET A 245 0.32 17.66 4.85
C MET A 245 1.53 18.61 4.81
N ALA A 246 1.89 19.20 5.95
CA ALA A 246 3.09 20.08 6.06
C ALA A 246 4.40 19.31 5.82
N ALA A 247 4.43 17.99 6.09
CA ALA A 247 5.56 17.11 5.79
C ALA A 247 5.69 16.77 4.28
N GLY A 248 4.74 17.18 3.45
CA GLY A 248 4.79 17.03 1.99
C GLY A 248 3.83 15.99 1.40
N ALA A 249 2.85 15.47 2.18
CA ALA A 249 1.83 14.56 1.67
C ALA A 249 0.57 15.28 1.20
#